data_7b4f91b9a03325c494d294f055c83e44
#
_entry.id   7b4f91b9a03325c494d294f055c83e44
#
_cell.length_a   1.000
_cell.length_b   1.000
_cell.length_c   1.000
_cell.angle_alpha   90.00
_cell.angle_beta   90.00
_cell.angle_gamma   90.00
#
_symmetry.space_group_name_H-M   'P 1'
#
loop_
_entity.id
_entity.type
_entity.pdbx_description
1 polymer ?
#
loop_
_entity_poly.entity_id
_entity_poly.type
_entity_poly.pdbx_seq_one_letter_code
_entity_poly.pdbx_strand_id
1 'polypeptide(L)'
;MLNAMERFIIIFEKSKLSMSKFATILGKDRRTLLSWIENSDKKSPSDEVKSLICSHFRYSKDIWECDESEFYRYIDGLDDGDLRLIDDGYENLLKYIYENENEGSLILHPTFPNPAYRDFVTSSVYKDFDSDEAAQYRKKRGLKMRAYSFGAAEWYSIKSLLEFCFANIGNFYTKEQKIQILELMIVTFRDNLNKSIYFFDSYDKKIYGLDMFYLSVNPKEKRMFLKLPLETAIVEIKNSDLVTKIHTHYTHAKKCPAHIDPKDAVMIMELILNSLKDDESLEQTCDKIDKFSPYGAIFKKAISRRV
;
A
#
# COMPACT_ATOMS: atom_id res chain seq x y z
N MET A 1 15.87 -24.53 -23.85
CA MET A 1 15.21 -23.25 -24.26
C MET A 1 13.88 -23.62 -24.90
N LEU A 2 12.78 -23.12 -24.39
CA LEU A 2 11.43 -23.42 -24.93
C LEU A 2 11.27 -22.84 -26.32
N ASN A 3 10.83 -23.66 -27.28
CA ASN A 3 10.46 -23.21 -28.61
C ASN A 3 9.05 -22.53 -28.61
N ALA A 4 8.68 -21.88 -29.71
CA ALA A 4 7.42 -21.13 -29.78
C ALA A 4 6.16 -22.01 -29.61
N MET A 5 6.20 -23.28 -29.98
CA MET A 5 5.08 -24.18 -29.80
C MET A 5 4.98 -24.69 -28.35
N GLU A 6 6.08 -24.96 -27.70
CA GLU A 6 6.11 -25.29 -26.28
C GLU A 6 5.53 -24.13 -25.44
N ARG A 7 5.94 -22.89 -25.74
CA ARG A 7 5.37 -21.69 -25.12
C ARG A 7 3.87 -21.58 -25.35
N PHE A 8 3.42 -21.81 -26.57
CA PHE A 8 2.00 -21.82 -26.92
C PHE A 8 1.20 -22.83 -26.10
N ILE A 9 1.71 -24.07 -25.96
CA ILE A 9 1.06 -25.12 -25.18
C ILE A 9 0.97 -24.74 -23.71
N ILE A 10 2.07 -24.23 -23.12
CA ILE A 10 2.09 -23.77 -21.73
C ILE A 10 1.09 -22.63 -21.50
N ILE A 11 1.03 -21.65 -22.41
CA ILE A 11 0.05 -20.54 -22.34
C ILE A 11 -1.38 -21.09 -22.39
N PHE A 12 -1.67 -22.05 -23.29
CA PHE A 12 -2.98 -22.67 -23.36
C PHE A 12 -3.35 -23.38 -22.05
N GLU A 13 -2.47 -24.21 -21.49
CA GLU A 13 -2.68 -24.93 -20.24
C GLU A 13 -2.91 -23.98 -19.06
N LYS A 14 -2.10 -22.96 -18.93
CA LYS A 14 -2.20 -21.92 -17.87
C LYS A 14 -3.47 -21.08 -18.01
N SER A 15 -4.00 -20.89 -19.22
CA SER A 15 -5.21 -20.11 -19.45
C SER A 15 -6.46 -20.74 -18.81
N LYS A 16 -6.43 -22.02 -18.45
CA LYS A 16 -7.58 -22.80 -17.94
C LYS A 16 -8.82 -22.75 -18.84
N LEU A 17 -8.66 -22.29 -20.08
CA LEU A 17 -9.74 -22.20 -21.07
C LEU A 17 -9.98 -23.55 -21.71
N SER A 18 -11.24 -23.83 -22.07
CA SER A 18 -11.51 -24.97 -22.93
C SER A 18 -10.90 -24.74 -24.32
N MET A 19 -10.49 -25.84 -24.99
CA MET A 19 -9.94 -25.80 -26.35
C MET A 19 -10.82 -25.01 -27.33
N SER A 20 -12.14 -25.14 -27.20
CA SER A 20 -13.09 -24.42 -28.07
C SER A 20 -13.07 -22.90 -27.81
N LYS A 21 -13.02 -22.47 -26.54
CA LYS A 21 -12.90 -21.04 -26.17
C LYS A 21 -11.58 -20.47 -26.65
N PHE A 22 -10.48 -21.19 -26.41
CA PHE A 22 -9.14 -20.76 -26.83
C PHE A 22 -9.07 -20.64 -28.37
N ALA A 23 -9.64 -21.62 -29.11
CA ALA A 23 -9.73 -21.56 -30.56
C ALA A 23 -10.52 -20.34 -31.06
N THR A 24 -11.64 -20.02 -30.42
CA THR A 24 -12.44 -18.83 -30.74
C THR A 24 -11.64 -17.55 -30.59
N ILE A 25 -10.87 -17.39 -29.51
CA ILE A 25 -10.00 -16.23 -29.26
C ILE A 25 -8.99 -16.07 -30.40
N LEU A 26 -8.43 -17.16 -30.89
CA LEU A 26 -7.42 -17.15 -31.93
C LEU A 26 -8.01 -17.12 -33.36
N GLY A 27 -9.34 -17.06 -33.53
CA GLY A 27 -9.99 -17.12 -34.84
C GLY A 27 -9.72 -18.41 -35.60
N LYS A 28 -9.49 -19.51 -34.88
CA LYS A 28 -9.21 -20.85 -35.45
C LYS A 28 -10.29 -21.83 -35.03
N ASP A 29 -10.41 -22.93 -35.77
CA ASP A 29 -11.26 -24.02 -35.32
C ASP A 29 -10.52 -24.94 -34.32
N ARG A 30 -11.32 -25.70 -33.56
CA ARG A 30 -10.79 -26.62 -32.54
C ARG A 30 -9.86 -27.68 -33.11
N ARG A 31 -10.18 -28.20 -34.34
CA ARG A 31 -9.41 -29.28 -34.95
C ARG A 31 -8.03 -28.78 -35.36
N THR A 32 -7.96 -27.55 -35.85
CA THR A 32 -6.68 -26.88 -36.17
C THR A 32 -5.78 -26.82 -34.97
N LEU A 33 -6.28 -26.37 -33.80
CA LEU A 33 -5.47 -26.30 -32.57
C LEU A 33 -5.06 -27.69 -32.08
N LEU A 34 -5.93 -28.66 -32.10
CA LEU A 34 -5.57 -30.03 -31.75
C LEU A 34 -4.46 -30.57 -32.65
N SER A 35 -4.59 -30.38 -33.97
CA SER A 35 -3.54 -30.75 -34.91
C SER A 35 -2.20 -30.03 -34.69
N TRP A 36 -2.21 -28.82 -34.14
CA TRP A 36 -0.96 -28.09 -33.77
C TRP A 36 -0.30 -28.72 -32.55
N ILE A 37 -1.09 -29.05 -31.53
CA ILE A 37 -0.57 -29.64 -30.28
C ILE A 37 -0.04 -31.06 -30.56
N GLU A 38 -0.78 -31.87 -31.35
CA GLU A 38 -0.39 -33.24 -31.75
C GLU A 38 0.86 -33.30 -32.64
N ASN A 39 1.15 -32.22 -33.38
CA ASN A 39 2.31 -32.10 -34.27
C ASN A 39 3.21 -30.94 -33.86
N SER A 40 3.43 -30.77 -32.56
CA SER A 40 4.15 -29.67 -31.97
C SER A 40 5.60 -29.51 -32.43
N ASP A 41 6.25 -30.58 -32.85
CA ASP A 41 7.58 -30.64 -33.41
C ASP A 41 7.70 -30.08 -34.84
N LYS A 42 6.59 -30.01 -35.59
CA LYS A 42 6.54 -29.60 -37.01
C LYS A 42 5.84 -28.27 -37.23
N LYS A 43 5.21 -27.70 -36.22
CA LYS A 43 4.39 -26.49 -36.35
C LYS A 43 4.87 -25.40 -35.38
N SER A 44 4.60 -24.17 -35.74
CA SER A 44 4.82 -22.99 -34.88
C SER A 44 3.63 -22.05 -35.05
N PRO A 45 3.20 -21.37 -34.00
CA PRO A 45 2.16 -20.35 -34.10
C PRO A 45 2.64 -19.20 -34.98
N SER A 46 1.79 -18.76 -35.92
CA SER A 46 2.07 -17.60 -36.76
C SER A 46 2.18 -16.32 -35.94
N ASP A 47 2.82 -15.31 -36.49
CA ASP A 47 2.97 -14.01 -35.78
C ASP A 47 1.61 -13.35 -35.51
N GLU A 48 0.61 -13.59 -36.35
CA GLU A 48 -0.78 -13.17 -36.11
C GLU A 48 -1.32 -13.83 -34.84
N VAL A 49 -1.16 -15.16 -34.70
CA VAL A 49 -1.60 -15.91 -33.52
C VAL A 49 -0.85 -15.48 -32.28
N LYS A 50 0.47 -15.27 -32.37
CA LYS A 50 1.29 -14.72 -31.26
C LYS A 50 0.78 -13.36 -30.82
N SER A 51 0.45 -12.47 -31.77
CA SER A 51 -0.07 -11.15 -31.49
C SER A 51 -1.45 -11.19 -30.84
N LEU A 52 -2.35 -12.09 -31.27
CA LEU A 52 -3.66 -12.30 -30.66
C LEU A 52 -3.54 -12.80 -29.21
N ILE A 53 -2.63 -13.72 -28.93
CA ILE A 53 -2.33 -14.21 -27.59
C ILE A 53 -1.83 -13.06 -26.71
N CYS A 54 -0.84 -12.30 -27.16
CA CYS A 54 -0.30 -11.17 -26.42
C CYS A 54 -1.39 -10.12 -26.12
N SER A 55 -2.25 -9.82 -27.10
CA SER A 55 -3.34 -8.85 -26.93
C SER A 55 -4.40 -9.35 -25.96
N HIS A 56 -4.84 -10.61 -26.09
CA HIS A 56 -5.92 -11.16 -25.28
C HIS A 56 -5.51 -11.37 -23.81
N PHE A 57 -4.32 -11.95 -23.61
CA PHE A 57 -3.79 -12.23 -22.27
C PHE A 57 -2.92 -11.11 -21.69
N ARG A 58 -2.78 -9.99 -22.41
CA ARG A 58 -1.95 -8.82 -22.02
C ARG A 58 -0.48 -9.14 -21.79
N TYR A 59 0.06 -10.11 -22.52
CA TYR A 59 1.48 -10.44 -22.48
C TYR A 59 2.31 -9.45 -23.33
N SER A 60 3.56 -9.18 -22.90
CA SER A 60 4.53 -8.53 -23.77
C SER A 60 4.84 -9.43 -24.99
N LYS A 61 5.15 -8.82 -26.12
CA LYS A 61 5.61 -9.58 -27.31
C LYS A 61 6.91 -10.34 -27.04
N ASP A 62 7.72 -9.87 -26.11
CA ASP A 62 8.98 -10.49 -25.70
C ASP A 62 8.79 -11.90 -25.12
N ILE A 63 7.56 -12.26 -24.70
CA ILE A 63 7.23 -13.59 -24.19
C ILE A 63 7.60 -14.72 -25.19
N TRP A 64 7.69 -14.42 -26.47
CA TRP A 64 8.02 -15.39 -27.49
C TRP A 64 9.54 -15.59 -27.70
N GLU A 65 10.38 -14.65 -27.25
CA GLU A 65 11.81 -14.59 -27.52
C GLU A 65 12.67 -14.60 -26.25
N CYS A 66 12.11 -14.27 -25.08
CA CYS A 66 12.82 -14.24 -23.79
C CYS A 66 13.37 -15.62 -23.39
N ASP A 67 14.25 -15.66 -22.42
CA ASP A 67 14.75 -16.92 -21.85
C ASP A 67 13.62 -17.66 -21.10
N GLU A 68 13.87 -18.91 -20.74
CA GLU A 68 12.88 -19.77 -20.12
C GLU A 68 12.46 -19.27 -18.72
N SER A 69 13.40 -18.74 -17.94
CA SER A 69 13.11 -18.18 -16.62
C SER A 69 12.25 -16.92 -16.72
N GLU A 70 12.52 -16.08 -17.70
CA GLU A 70 11.76 -14.88 -17.98
C GLU A 70 10.36 -15.20 -18.54
N PHE A 71 10.27 -16.25 -19.39
CA PHE A 71 8.99 -16.74 -19.89
C PHE A 71 8.05 -17.18 -18.75
N TYR A 72 8.55 -18.00 -17.82
CA TYR A 72 7.75 -18.42 -16.67
C TYR A 72 7.37 -17.24 -15.78
N ARG A 73 8.24 -16.26 -15.64
CA ARG A 73 7.92 -15.02 -14.91
C ARG A 73 6.80 -14.22 -15.57
N TYR A 74 6.74 -14.16 -16.91
CA TYR A 74 5.62 -13.56 -17.64
C TYR A 74 4.32 -14.36 -17.43
N ILE A 75 4.39 -15.69 -17.52
CA ILE A 75 3.22 -16.56 -17.39
C ILE A 75 2.71 -16.62 -15.95
N ASP A 76 3.59 -16.75 -14.98
CA ASP A 76 3.24 -16.87 -13.56
C ASP A 76 3.00 -15.50 -12.91
N GLY A 77 3.61 -14.44 -13.42
CA GLY A 77 3.42 -13.06 -12.94
C GLY A 77 2.15 -12.38 -13.46
N LEU A 78 1.40 -13.05 -14.32
CA LEU A 78 0.14 -12.59 -14.90
C LEU A 78 -1.03 -13.55 -14.58
N ASP A 79 -0.88 -14.34 -13.53
CA ASP A 79 -2.04 -15.02 -12.96
C ASP A 79 -3.08 -13.94 -12.56
N ASP A 80 -4.31 -14.00 -13.08
CA ASP A 80 -5.41 -13.08 -12.76
C ASP A 80 -5.67 -12.99 -11.24
N GLY A 81 -5.02 -13.85 -10.45
CA GLY A 81 -4.97 -13.82 -9.00
C GLY A 81 -3.94 -12.86 -8.39
N ASP A 82 -2.90 -12.44 -9.15
CA ASP A 82 -1.82 -11.61 -8.60
C ASP A 82 -2.19 -10.12 -8.47
N LEU A 83 -3.12 -9.66 -9.28
CA LEU A 83 -3.61 -8.28 -9.23
C LEU A 83 -5.15 -8.28 -9.32
N ARG A 84 -5.79 -7.77 -8.29
CA ARG A 84 -7.25 -7.66 -8.20
C ARG A 84 -7.66 -6.23 -7.89
N LEU A 85 -8.55 -5.67 -8.70
CA LEU A 85 -9.26 -4.44 -8.39
C LEU A 85 -10.50 -4.79 -7.55
N ILE A 86 -10.64 -4.13 -6.40
CA ILE A 86 -11.78 -4.23 -5.51
C ILE A 86 -12.43 -2.85 -5.46
N ASP A 87 -13.66 -2.76 -5.88
CA ASP A 87 -14.46 -1.52 -5.87
C ASP A 87 -15.92 -1.86 -5.55
N ASP A 88 -16.13 -2.37 -4.35
CA ASP A 88 -17.42 -2.90 -3.88
C ASP A 88 -18.12 -1.95 -2.88
N GLY A 89 -17.76 -0.66 -2.91
CA GLY A 89 -18.32 0.35 -2.02
C GLY A 89 -17.56 0.51 -0.70
N TYR A 90 -17.92 1.56 0.05
CA TYR A 90 -17.16 2.02 1.22
C TYR A 90 -17.16 1.03 2.39
N GLU A 91 -18.27 0.34 2.62
CA GLU A 91 -18.39 -0.67 3.69
C GLU A 91 -17.48 -1.86 3.43
N ASN A 92 -17.50 -2.38 2.20
CA ASN A 92 -16.64 -3.47 1.77
C ASN A 92 -15.16 -3.07 1.78
N LEU A 93 -14.83 -1.81 1.48
CA LEU A 93 -13.50 -1.25 1.64
C LEU A 93 -13.03 -1.34 3.10
N LEU A 94 -13.83 -0.89 4.06
CA LEU A 94 -13.46 -0.94 5.49
C LEU A 94 -13.33 -2.36 6.00
N LYS A 95 -14.23 -3.24 5.59
CA LYS A 95 -14.17 -4.68 5.87
C LYS A 95 -12.88 -5.28 5.33
N TYR A 96 -12.58 -5.04 4.05
CA TYR A 96 -11.37 -5.53 3.39
C TYR A 96 -10.10 -5.06 4.11
N ILE A 97 -10.00 -3.77 4.45
CA ILE A 97 -8.86 -3.23 5.19
C ILE A 97 -8.74 -3.92 6.56
N TYR A 98 -9.84 -4.05 7.30
CA TYR A 98 -9.86 -4.71 8.61
C TYR A 98 -9.37 -6.17 8.54
N GLU A 99 -9.83 -6.92 7.54
CA GLU A 99 -9.50 -8.34 7.37
C GLU A 99 -8.06 -8.56 6.89
N ASN A 100 -7.51 -7.60 6.15
CA ASN A 100 -6.23 -7.77 5.44
C ASN A 100 -5.05 -6.97 6.01
N GLU A 101 -5.27 -6.03 6.92
CA GLU A 101 -4.18 -5.46 7.74
C GLU A 101 -3.81 -6.46 8.84
N ASN A 102 -2.78 -7.26 8.61
CA ASN A 102 -2.37 -8.31 9.53
C ASN A 102 -1.04 -8.01 10.23
N GLU A 103 -0.72 -8.82 11.23
CA GLU A 103 0.52 -8.69 11.99
C GLU A 103 1.76 -8.73 11.08
N GLY A 104 2.70 -7.83 11.33
CA GLY A 104 3.92 -7.70 10.54
C GLY A 104 3.75 -6.84 9.29
N SER A 105 2.58 -6.22 9.08
CA SER A 105 2.38 -5.29 7.97
C SER A 105 3.20 -4.02 8.14
N LEU A 106 3.75 -3.54 7.02
CA LEU A 106 4.21 -2.17 6.85
C LEU A 106 3.04 -1.37 6.25
N ILE A 107 2.62 -0.31 6.93
CA ILE A 107 1.44 0.46 6.55
C ILE A 107 1.85 1.92 6.34
N LEU A 108 1.65 2.43 5.14
CA LEU A 108 1.84 3.82 4.80
C LEU A 108 0.49 4.53 4.78
N HIS A 109 0.39 5.60 5.53
CA HIS A 109 -0.84 6.39 5.66
C HIS A 109 -0.71 7.74 4.94
N PRO A 110 -1.67 8.10 4.07
CA PRO A 110 -1.66 9.40 3.39
C PRO A 110 -1.98 10.56 4.32
N THR A 111 -2.61 10.28 5.47
CA THR A 111 -3.00 11.28 6.45
C THR A 111 -2.57 10.86 7.85
N PHE A 112 -2.16 11.83 8.67
CA PHE A 112 -1.93 11.63 10.08
C PHE A 112 -3.15 12.16 10.87
N PRO A 113 -3.56 11.47 11.91
CA PRO A 113 -3.25 10.11 12.29
C PRO A 113 -4.07 9.08 11.47
N ASN A 114 -3.68 7.80 11.56
CA ASN A 114 -4.53 6.71 11.08
C ASN A 114 -5.94 6.80 11.69
N PRO A 115 -7.01 6.58 10.90
CA PRO A 115 -8.38 6.56 11.39
C PRO A 115 -8.61 5.71 12.66
N ALA A 116 -7.85 4.63 12.83
CA ALA A 116 -7.93 3.77 14.02
C ALA A 116 -7.66 4.49 15.35
N TYR A 117 -6.90 5.59 15.34
CA TYR A 117 -6.66 6.41 16.54
C TYR A 117 -7.65 7.58 16.65
N ARG A 118 -8.19 8.04 15.52
CA ARG A 118 -9.17 9.14 15.46
C ARG A 118 -10.54 8.71 15.96
N ASP A 119 -11.00 7.54 15.54
CA ASP A 119 -12.36 7.07 15.77
C ASP A 119 -12.68 6.89 17.26
N PHE A 120 -11.67 6.76 18.10
CA PHE A 120 -11.83 6.76 19.56
C PHE A 120 -12.35 8.11 20.10
N VAL A 121 -11.91 9.21 19.48
CA VAL A 121 -12.21 10.57 19.93
C VAL A 121 -13.40 11.19 19.16
N THR A 122 -13.63 10.74 17.94
CA THR A 122 -14.52 11.41 16.99
C THR A 122 -15.65 10.53 16.48
N SER A 123 -16.03 9.50 17.22
CA SER A 123 -17.15 8.61 16.81
C SER A 123 -18.45 9.35 16.48
N SER A 124 -18.61 10.60 16.99
CA SER A 124 -19.75 11.45 16.66
C SER A 124 -19.66 12.13 15.29
N VAL A 125 -18.45 12.37 14.76
CA VAL A 125 -18.27 13.09 13.48
C VAL A 125 -18.70 12.24 12.28
N TYR A 126 -18.60 10.92 12.40
CA TYR A 126 -18.93 9.99 11.32
C TYR A 126 -20.36 9.43 11.40
N LYS A 127 -21.13 9.76 12.46
CA LYS A 127 -22.49 9.21 12.65
C LYS A 127 -23.44 9.51 11.50
N ASP A 128 -23.22 10.65 10.83
CA ASP A 128 -24.10 11.08 9.74
C ASP A 128 -23.66 10.55 8.37
N PHE A 129 -22.49 9.92 8.28
CA PHE A 129 -21.89 9.47 7.02
C PHE A 129 -21.72 7.95 6.94
N ASP A 130 -21.75 7.25 8.07
CA ASP A 130 -21.51 5.81 8.11
C ASP A 130 -22.82 5.04 8.28
N SER A 131 -22.92 3.95 7.52
CA SER A 131 -23.82 2.88 7.91
C SER A 131 -23.35 2.22 9.23
N ASP A 132 -24.27 1.56 9.93
CA ASP A 132 -23.95 0.83 11.17
C ASP A 132 -22.83 -0.21 10.94
N GLU A 133 -22.76 -0.82 9.76
CA GLU A 133 -21.75 -1.80 9.40
C GLU A 133 -20.37 -1.16 9.22
N ALA A 134 -20.29 -0.03 8.53
CA ALA A 134 -19.08 0.76 8.38
C ALA A 134 -18.53 1.19 9.76
N ALA A 135 -19.38 1.68 10.64
CA ALA A 135 -19.02 2.05 12.00
C ALA A 135 -18.48 0.87 12.82
N GLN A 136 -19.06 -0.34 12.65
CA GLN A 136 -18.55 -1.55 13.31
C GLN A 136 -17.15 -1.93 12.82
N TYR A 137 -16.90 -1.90 11.51
CA TYR A 137 -15.57 -2.23 10.98
C TYR A 137 -14.52 -1.20 11.41
N ARG A 138 -14.84 0.09 11.46
CA ARG A 138 -13.95 1.10 12.04
C ARG A 138 -13.60 0.78 13.48
N LYS A 139 -14.60 0.52 14.30
CA LYS A 139 -14.41 0.18 15.72
C LYS A 139 -13.54 -1.07 15.89
N LYS A 140 -13.83 -2.15 15.14
CA LYS A 140 -13.06 -3.39 15.16
C LYS A 140 -11.61 -3.14 14.74
N ARG A 141 -11.40 -2.36 13.67
CA ARG A 141 -10.06 -1.98 13.20
C ARG A 141 -9.32 -1.16 14.25
N GLY A 142 -9.98 -0.18 14.85
CA GLY A 142 -9.40 0.63 15.92
C GLY A 142 -8.96 -0.21 17.11
N LEU A 143 -9.76 -1.17 17.55
CA LEU A 143 -9.41 -2.11 18.62
C LEU A 143 -8.22 -3.00 18.22
N LYS A 144 -8.24 -3.57 17.00
CA LYS A 144 -7.15 -4.39 16.46
C LYS A 144 -5.84 -3.61 16.42
N MET A 145 -5.86 -2.42 15.84
CA MET A 145 -4.67 -1.58 15.68
C MET A 145 -4.06 -1.13 17.01
N ARG A 146 -4.85 -1.00 18.07
CA ARG A 146 -4.36 -0.61 19.41
C ARG A 146 -4.02 -1.81 20.31
N ALA A 147 -4.36 -3.02 19.88
CA ALA A 147 -4.06 -4.20 20.67
C ALA A 147 -2.55 -4.41 20.83
N TYR A 148 -2.11 -4.78 22.02
CA TYR A 148 -0.71 -5.08 22.34
C TYR A 148 -0.14 -6.22 21.50
N SER A 149 -0.98 -7.16 21.10
CA SER A 149 -0.61 -8.29 20.26
C SER A 149 -0.44 -7.94 18.79
N PHE A 150 -0.90 -6.76 18.34
CA PHE A 150 -0.83 -6.37 16.95
C PHE A 150 0.47 -5.62 16.65
N GLY A 151 1.37 -6.27 15.92
CA GLY A 151 2.63 -5.70 15.46
C GLY A 151 2.53 -5.13 14.05
N ALA A 152 2.88 -3.85 13.87
CA ALA A 152 2.92 -3.19 12.57
C ALA A 152 3.94 -2.06 12.54
N ALA A 153 4.45 -1.74 11.35
CA ALA A 153 5.25 -0.54 11.11
C ALA A 153 4.39 0.50 10.39
N GLU A 154 4.05 1.59 11.05
CA GLU A 154 3.24 2.66 10.50
C GLU A 154 4.11 3.82 10.02
N TRP A 155 3.84 4.31 8.81
CA TRP A 155 4.59 5.35 8.14
C TRP A 155 3.71 6.56 7.83
N TYR A 156 4.19 7.75 8.18
CA TYR A 156 3.48 9.01 7.99
C TYR A 156 4.42 10.09 7.42
N SER A 157 3.89 11.00 6.62
CA SER A 157 4.67 12.16 6.22
C SER A 157 4.76 13.18 7.37
N ILE A 158 5.91 13.85 7.48
CA ILE A 158 6.08 14.99 8.40
C ILE A 158 5.05 16.06 8.08
N LYS A 159 4.77 16.29 6.79
CA LYS A 159 3.74 17.22 6.34
C LYS A 159 2.39 16.91 6.98
N SER A 160 1.91 15.66 6.90
CA SER A 160 0.59 15.27 7.44
C SER A 160 0.53 15.38 8.96
N LEU A 161 1.63 15.11 9.67
CA LEU A 161 1.73 15.32 11.12
C LEU A 161 1.57 16.81 11.48
N LEU A 162 2.33 17.70 10.82
CA LEU A 162 2.25 19.12 11.08
C LEU A 162 0.90 19.72 10.68
N GLU A 163 0.31 19.27 9.59
CA GLU A 163 -1.03 19.68 9.17
C GLU A 163 -2.09 19.29 10.20
N PHE A 164 -2.04 18.07 10.69
CA PHE A 164 -2.95 17.64 11.76
C PHE A 164 -2.80 18.51 13.02
N CYS A 165 -1.58 18.79 13.45
CA CYS A 165 -1.33 19.48 14.72
C CYS A 165 -1.63 20.99 14.64
N PHE A 166 -1.20 21.66 13.58
CA PHE A 166 -1.14 23.13 13.53
C PHE A 166 -1.97 23.77 12.42
N ALA A 167 -2.40 23.04 11.40
CA ALA A 167 -3.25 23.62 10.38
C ALA A 167 -4.73 23.51 10.76
N ASN A 168 -5.50 24.51 10.35
CA ASN A 168 -6.98 24.48 10.46
C ASN A 168 -7.62 23.75 9.26
N ILE A 169 -6.93 22.77 8.69
CA ILE A 169 -7.47 22.00 7.58
C ILE A 169 -8.68 21.21 8.07
N GLY A 170 -9.84 21.67 7.69
CA GLY A 170 -11.11 21.00 7.90
C GLY A 170 -11.78 21.20 9.27
N ASN A 171 -11.20 21.91 10.22
CA ASN A 171 -11.75 22.16 11.57
C ASN A 171 -12.41 20.94 12.26
N PHE A 172 -11.98 19.72 11.88
CA PHE A 172 -12.61 18.48 12.35
C PHE A 172 -12.23 18.10 13.78
N TYR A 173 -11.14 18.69 14.31
CA TYR A 173 -10.62 18.34 15.63
C TYR A 173 -10.38 19.59 16.50
N THR A 174 -10.91 19.56 17.72
CA THR A 174 -10.53 20.55 18.71
C THR A 174 -9.10 20.32 19.16
N LYS A 175 -8.49 21.32 19.82
CA LYS A 175 -7.15 21.20 20.43
C LYS A 175 -7.09 20.00 21.38
N GLU A 176 -8.10 19.84 22.23
CA GLU A 176 -8.21 18.76 23.21
C GLU A 176 -8.27 17.38 22.53
N GLN A 177 -8.98 17.28 21.42
CA GLN A 177 -9.04 16.04 20.63
C GLN A 177 -7.70 15.71 19.99
N LYS A 178 -6.99 16.71 19.45
CA LYS A 178 -5.63 16.53 18.91
C LYS A 178 -4.66 16.04 20.00
N ILE A 179 -4.72 16.63 21.19
CA ILE A 179 -3.93 16.23 22.36
C ILE A 179 -4.23 14.78 22.73
N GLN A 180 -5.50 14.41 22.89
CA GLN A 180 -5.90 13.03 23.24
C GLN A 180 -5.43 12.00 22.22
N ILE A 181 -5.52 12.32 20.93
CA ILE A 181 -5.05 11.44 19.85
C ILE A 181 -3.53 11.26 19.93
N LEU A 182 -2.76 12.34 20.10
CA LEU A 182 -1.30 12.25 20.23
C LEU A 182 -0.88 11.46 21.47
N GLU A 183 -1.52 11.69 22.62
CA GLU A 183 -1.28 10.93 23.85
C GLU A 183 -1.52 9.43 23.63
N LEU A 184 -2.64 9.07 23.00
CA LEU A 184 -2.95 7.69 22.68
C LEU A 184 -1.91 7.05 21.76
N MET A 185 -1.48 7.77 20.72
CA MET A 185 -0.45 7.28 19.81
C MET A 185 0.91 7.13 20.50
N ILE A 186 1.35 8.12 21.26
CA ILE A 186 2.61 8.08 22.03
C ILE A 186 2.64 6.85 22.93
N VAL A 187 1.58 6.63 23.72
CA VAL A 187 1.49 5.45 24.61
C VAL A 187 1.53 4.17 23.78
N THR A 188 0.77 4.11 22.70
CA THR A 188 0.70 2.92 21.85
C THR A 188 2.07 2.55 21.26
N PHE A 189 2.83 3.52 20.75
CA PHE A 189 4.11 3.23 20.10
C PHE A 189 5.29 3.14 21.07
N ARG A 190 5.20 3.76 22.24
CA ARG A 190 6.23 3.65 23.27
C ARG A 190 6.16 2.32 24.01
N ASP A 191 4.95 1.88 24.35
CA ASP A 191 4.75 0.74 25.24
C ASP A 191 4.60 -0.58 24.50
N ASN A 192 4.28 -0.57 23.19
CA ASN A 192 4.13 -1.78 22.39
C ASN A 192 5.39 -2.06 21.56
N LEU A 193 6.20 -3.02 22.01
CA LEU A 193 7.45 -3.42 21.35
C LEU A 193 7.27 -3.99 19.95
N ASN A 194 6.08 -4.44 19.60
CA ASN A 194 5.78 -4.99 18.28
C ASN A 194 5.36 -3.92 17.27
N LYS A 195 5.18 -2.67 17.71
CA LYS A 195 4.79 -1.55 16.86
C LYS A 195 5.93 -0.57 16.65
N SER A 196 5.95 0.02 15.47
CA SER A 196 6.91 1.07 15.13
C SER A 196 6.20 2.17 14.35
N ILE A 197 6.56 3.41 14.64
CA ILE A 197 6.13 4.58 13.87
C ILE A 197 7.35 5.22 13.21
N TYR A 198 7.19 5.62 11.96
CA TYR A 198 8.20 6.29 11.17
C TYR A 198 7.64 7.56 10.57
N PHE A 199 8.44 8.64 10.57
CA PHE A 199 8.11 9.84 9.81
C PHE A 199 9.07 10.02 8.65
N PHE A 200 8.59 10.52 7.51
CA PHE A 200 9.40 10.78 6.33
C PHE A 200 9.13 12.17 5.74
N ASP A 201 10.15 12.74 5.10
CA ASP A 201 10.01 13.97 4.31
C ASP A 201 9.41 13.63 2.94
N SER A 202 8.12 13.91 2.73
CA SER A 202 7.42 13.66 1.48
C SER A 202 7.97 14.43 0.27
N TYR A 203 8.81 15.42 0.50
CA TYR A 203 9.51 16.19 -0.55
C TYR A 203 10.88 15.63 -0.91
N ASP A 204 11.36 14.60 -0.24
CA ASP A 204 12.57 13.90 -0.68
C ASP A 204 12.32 13.19 -2.00
N LYS A 205 13.23 13.39 -2.97
CA LYS A 205 13.09 12.84 -4.33
C LYS A 205 12.98 11.32 -4.38
N LYS A 206 13.47 10.62 -3.35
CA LYS A 206 13.46 9.14 -3.29
C LYS A 206 12.12 8.58 -2.83
N ILE A 207 11.31 9.40 -2.16
CA ILE A 207 10.04 9.01 -1.54
C ILE A 207 8.89 9.95 -1.93
N TYR A 208 9.13 10.81 -2.92
CA TYR A 208 8.14 11.77 -3.42
C TYR A 208 6.85 11.08 -3.87
N GLY A 209 5.72 11.61 -3.41
CA GLY A 209 4.40 11.11 -3.78
C GLY A 209 3.89 9.93 -2.95
N LEU A 210 4.68 9.38 -2.03
CA LEU A 210 4.24 8.28 -1.16
C LEU A 210 3.11 8.67 -0.21
N ASP A 211 3.07 9.93 0.20
CA ASP A 211 2.01 10.50 1.05
C ASP A 211 0.67 10.67 0.35
N MET A 212 0.59 10.34 -0.95
CA MET A 212 -0.67 10.39 -1.70
C MET A 212 -1.51 9.12 -1.59
N PHE A 213 -0.93 8.00 -1.14
CA PHE A 213 -1.57 6.70 -1.18
C PHE A 213 -1.57 6.03 0.19
N TYR A 214 -2.66 5.28 0.46
CA TYR A 214 -2.64 4.28 1.51
C TYR A 214 -2.09 2.98 0.93
N LEU A 215 -1.04 2.45 1.53
CA LEU A 215 -0.38 1.21 1.12
C LEU A 215 -0.19 0.31 2.33
N SER A 216 -0.61 -0.94 2.24
CA SER A 216 -0.27 -1.98 3.22
C SER A 216 0.50 -3.09 2.55
N VAL A 217 1.64 -3.46 3.11
CA VAL A 217 2.55 -4.49 2.58
C VAL A 217 2.80 -5.54 3.66
N ASN A 218 2.42 -6.77 3.42
CA ASN A 218 2.68 -7.89 4.32
C ASN A 218 3.52 -8.97 3.62
N PRO A 219 4.84 -9.03 3.89
CA PRO A 219 5.71 -10.00 3.24
C PRO A 219 5.47 -11.44 3.72
N LYS A 220 4.95 -11.65 4.93
CA LYS A 220 4.62 -13.00 5.45
C LYS A 220 3.46 -13.60 4.68
N GLU A 221 2.48 -12.78 4.33
CA GLU A 221 1.31 -13.18 3.54
C GLU A 221 1.52 -13.05 2.04
N LYS A 222 2.69 -12.56 1.62
CA LYS A 222 3.01 -12.32 0.21
C LYS A 222 1.97 -11.43 -0.48
N ARG A 223 1.46 -10.44 0.24
CA ARG A 223 0.36 -9.59 -0.18
C ARG A 223 0.66 -8.12 0.07
N MET A 224 0.22 -7.29 -0.85
CA MET A 224 0.07 -5.86 -0.59
C MET A 224 -1.24 -5.35 -1.18
N PHE A 225 -1.73 -4.26 -0.64
CA PHE A 225 -2.85 -3.55 -1.23
C PHE A 225 -2.64 -2.04 -1.19
N LEU A 226 -3.07 -1.40 -2.25
CA LEU A 226 -2.96 0.02 -2.48
C LEU A 226 -4.38 0.59 -2.63
N LYS A 227 -4.76 1.52 -1.73
CA LYS A 227 -5.98 2.29 -1.93
C LYS A 227 -5.72 3.40 -2.93
N LEU A 228 -6.48 3.39 -4.02
CA LEU A 228 -6.44 4.45 -5.00
C LEU A 228 -7.09 5.73 -4.44
N PRO A 229 -6.78 6.92 -5.02
CA PRO A 229 -7.45 8.17 -4.64
C PRO A 229 -8.95 8.22 -4.99
N LEU A 230 -9.46 7.21 -5.67
CA LEU A 230 -10.89 6.96 -5.84
C LEU A 230 -11.49 6.48 -4.51
N GLU A 231 -12.72 6.90 -4.19
CA GLU A 231 -13.29 6.77 -2.83
C GLU A 231 -13.26 5.35 -2.27
N THR A 232 -13.45 4.35 -3.10
CA THR A 232 -13.66 2.95 -2.67
C THR A 232 -12.72 1.93 -3.29
N ALA A 233 -11.90 2.32 -4.27
CA ALA A 233 -11.10 1.37 -5.03
C ALA A 233 -9.79 0.97 -4.33
N ILE A 234 -9.57 -0.34 -4.23
CA ILE A 234 -8.32 -0.96 -3.78
C ILE A 234 -7.75 -1.84 -4.88
N VAL A 235 -6.45 -1.77 -5.09
CA VAL A 235 -5.68 -2.75 -5.87
C VAL A 235 -5.00 -3.70 -4.90
N GLU A 236 -5.40 -4.95 -4.91
CA GLU A 236 -4.71 -6.05 -4.22
C GLU A 236 -3.66 -6.66 -5.14
N ILE A 237 -2.46 -6.90 -4.61
CA ILE A 237 -1.35 -7.53 -5.32
C ILE A 237 -0.81 -8.69 -4.48
N LYS A 238 -0.78 -9.90 -5.06
CA LYS A 238 -0.30 -11.14 -4.42
C LYS A 238 1.02 -11.65 -5.00
N ASN A 239 1.76 -10.80 -5.69
CA ASN A 239 3.06 -11.16 -6.24
C ASN A 239 4.15 -11.13 -5.17
N SER A 240 4.66 -12.30 -4.79
CA SER A 240 5.65 -12.49 -3.72
C SER A 240 6.92 -11.66 -3.92
N ASP A 241 7.43 -11.59 -5.15
CA ASP A 241 8.69 -10.90 -5.46
C ASP A 241 8.50 -9.39 -5.39
N LEU A 242 7.39 -8.88 -5.93
CA LEU A 242 7.06 -7.46 -5.87
C LEU A 242 6.82 -7.01 -4.44
N VAL A 243 6.04 -7.78 -3.67
CA VAL A 243 5.78 -7.51 -2.25
C VAL A 243 7.08 -7.47 -1.46
N THR A 244 7.98 -8.45 -1.68
CA THR A 244 9.28 -8.50 -1.00
C THR A 244 10.18 -7.33 -1.40
N LYS A 245 10.23 -6.97 -2.68
CA LYS A 245 11.01 -5.81 -3.16
C LYS A 245 10.52 -4.50 -2.55
N ILE A 246 9.21 -4.28 -2.53
CA ILE A 246 8.62 -3.07 -1.94
C ILE A 246 8.87 -3.03 -0.43
N HIS A 247 8.61 -4.12 0.28
CA HIS A 247 8.89 -4.20 1.71
C HIS A 247 10.37 -3.93 2.01
N THR A 248 11.28 -4.54 1.25
CA THR A 248 12.72 -4.33 1.39
C THR A 248 13.10 -2.88 1.11
N HIS A 249 12.53 -2.26 0.07
CA HIS A 249 12.77 -0.86 -0.24
C HIS A 249 12.44 0.05 0.94
N TYR A 250 11.27 -0.11 1.55
CA TYR A 250 10.86 0.69 2.70
C TYR A 250 11.67 0.37 3.97
N THR A 251 11.98 -0.90 4.23
CA THR A 251 12.79 -1.28 5.39
C THR A 251 14.23 -0.82 5.27
N HIS A 252 14.80 -0.74 4.07
CA HIS A 252 16.14 -0.19 3.81
C HIS A 252 16.12 1.34 3.71
N ALA A 253 14.99 1.97 3.49
CA ALA A 253 14.83 3.42 3.59
C ALA A 253 15.22 3.93 4.98
N LYS A 254 15.28 3.07 6.00
CA LYS A 254 15.88 3.36 7.33
C LYS A 254 17.28 3.95 7.29
N LYS A 255 17.98 3.83 6.18
CA LYS A 255 19.28 4.48 5.93
C LYS A 255 19.15 5.80 5.16
N CYS A 256 17.93 6.23 4.83
CA CYS A 256 17.70 7.48 4.15
C CYS A 256 17.67 8.63 5.17
N PRO A 257 18.49 9.69 5.01
CA PRO A 257 18.50 10.84 5.93
C PRO A 257 17.16 11.57 6.05
N ALA A 258 16.24 11.32 5.10
CA ALA A 258 14.93 11.95 5.05
C ALA A 258 13.89 11.27 5.93
N HIS A 259 14.26 10.28 6.75
CA HIS A 259 13.29 9.62 7.59
C HIS A 259 13.71 9.51 9.06
N ILE A 260 12.72 9.56 9.91
CA ILE A 260 12.86 9.57 11.37
C ILE A 260 12.51 8.18 11.88
N ASP A 261 13.42 7.58 12.62
CA ASP A 261 13.22 6.25 13.19
C ASP A 261 12.21 6.26 14.37
N PRO A 262 11.73 5.09 14.81
CA PRO A 262 10.66 4.99 15.79
C PRO A 262 10.94 5.68 17.12
N LYS A 263 12.17 5.61 17.62
CA LYS A 263 12.53 6.22 18.92
C LYS A 263 12.45 7.74 18.85
N ASP A 264 13.04 8.31 17.80
CA ASP A 264 13.02 9.75 17.60
C ASP A 264 11.63 10.24 17.18
N ALA A 265 10.87 9.43 16.45
CA ALA A 265 9.50 9.73 16.08
C ALA A 265 8.58 9.90 17.31
N VAL A 266 8.70 9.02 18.30
CA VAL A 266 7.95 9.14 19.56
C VAL A 266 8.38 10.38 20.32
N MET A 267 9.68 10.64 20.45
CA MET A 267 10.21 11.84 21.09
C MET A 267 9.71 13.13 20.43
N ILE A 268 9.68 13.17 19.11
CA ILE A 268 9.17 14.33 18.36
C ILE A 268 7.67 14.52 18.59
N MET A 269 6.89 13.44 18.62
CA MET A 269 5.46 13.55 18.98
C MET A 269 5.27 14.10 20.41
N GLU A 270 6.12 13.73 21.35
CA GLU A 270 6.10 14.27 22.72
C GLU A 270 6.42 15.78 22.75
N LEU A 271 7.42 16.22 21.99
CA LEU A 271 7.73 17.66 21.85
C LEU A 271 6.56 18.44 21.25
N ILE A 272 5.93 17.91 20.19
CA ILE A 272 4.75 18.52 19.56
C ILE A 272 3.56 18.54 20.52
N LEU A 273 3.32 17.46 21.27
CA LEU A 273 2.25 17.38 22.27
C LEU A 273 2.41 18.46 23.35
N ASN A 274 3.63 18.64 23.86
CA ASN A 274 3.92 19.67 24.85
C ASN A 274 3.70 21.08 24.28
N SER A 275 4.16 21.32 23.05
CA SER A 275 3.94 22.59 22.36
C SER A 275 2.45 22.90 22.16
N LEU A 276 1.63 21.89 21.81
CA LEU A 276 0.18 22.06 21.70
C LEU A 276 -0.46 22.38 23.07
N LYS A 277 -0.01 21.76 24.15
CA LYS A 277 -0.50 22.06 25.53
C LYS A 277 -0.18 23.47 25.93
N ASP A 278 1.01 23.96 25.58
CA ASP A 278 1.52 25.27 25.90
C ASP A 278 1.10 26.40 24.95
N ASP A 279 0.21 26.10 23.98
CA ASP A 279 -0.26 27.03 22.92
C ASP A 279 0.87 27.63 22.06
N GLU A 280 1.94 26.88 21.86
CA GLU A 280 3.07 27.34 21.06
C GLU A 280 2.75 27.26 19.55
N SER A 281 3.34 28.20 18.79
CA SER A 281 3.22 28.23 17.36
C SER A 281 3.98 27.07 16.71
N LEU A 282 3.69 26.83 15.42
CA LEU A 282 4.41 25.85 14.62
C LEU A 282 5.92 26.18 14.56
N GLU A 283 6.28 27.46 14.42
CA GLU A 283 7.67 27.91 14.36
C GLU A 283 8.40 27.61 15.67
N GLN A 284 7.80 27.97 16.83
CA GLN A 284 8.35 27.68 18.15
C GLN A 284 8.54 26.19 18.39
N THR A 285 7.57 25.36 17.94
CA THR A 285 7.66 23.90 18.01
C THR A 285 8.83 23.38 17.18
N CYS A 286 9.01 23.89 15.97
CA CYS A 286 10.12 23.47 15.12
C CYS A 286 11.49 23.89 15.64
N ASP A 287 11.58 25.05 16.30
CA ASP A 287 12.80 25.45 16.98
C ASP A 287 13.13 24.57 18.20
N LYS A 288 12.10 24.07 18.90
CA LYS A 288 12.29 23.05 19.94
C LYS A 288 12.79 21.74 19.35
N ILE A 289 12.17 21.27 18.25
CA ILE A 289 12.61 20.05 17.58
C ILE A 289 14.06 20.19 17.10
N ASP A 290 14.44 21.33 16.53
CA ASP A 290 15.80 21.62 16.08
C ASP A 290 16.82 21.59 17.23
N LYS A 291 16.42 22.06 18.41
CA LYS A 291 17.26 22.06 19.59
C LYS A 291 17.47 20.69 20.24
N PHE A 292 16.45 19.81 20.15
CA PHE A 292 16.46 18.54 20.89
C PHE A 292 16.58 17.30 19.96
N SER A 293 16.60 17.49 18.65
CA SER A 293 16.62 16.42 17.65
C SER A 293 17.48 16.78 16.44
N PRO A 294 18.22 15.83 15.85
CA PRO A 294 18.97 16.06 14.61
C PRO A 294 18.09 16.32 13.39
N TYR A 295 16.77 16.20 13.52
CA TYR A 295 15.81 16.30 12.43
C TYR A 295 15.18 17.68 12.24
N GLY A 296 15.54 18.67 13.05
CA GLY A 296 14.96 20.02 13.00
C GLY A 296 15.01 20.68 11.63
N ALA A 297 16.12 20.50 10.91
CA ALA A 297 16.28 21.01 9.55
C ALA A 297 15.21 20.45 8.58
N ILE A 298 14.80 19.19 8.74
CA ILE A 298 13.76 18.56 7.91
C ILE A 298 12.39 19.18 8.21
N PHE A 299 12.09 19.43 9.48
CA PHE A 299 10.86 20.11 9.90
C PHE A 299 10.79 21.55 9.39
N LYS A 300 11.86 22.33 9.53
CA LYS A 300 11.96 23.70 9.00
C LYS A 300 11.78 23.73 7.48
N LYS A 301 12.34 22.77 6.76
CA LYS A 301 12.17 22.63 5.32
C LYS A 301 10.72 22.28 4.95
N ALA A 302 10.05 21.43 5.73
CA ALA A 302 8.65 21.08 5.48
C ALA A 302 7.71 22.29 5.62
N ILE A 303 8.03 23.23 6.54
CA ILE A 303 7.28 24.48 6.72
C ILE A 303 7.54 25.45 5.56
N SER A 304 8.80 25.68 5.21
CA SER A 304 9.17 26.66 4.16
C SER A 304 8.60 26.34 2.79
N ARG A 305 8.13 25.11 2.56
CA ARG A 305 7.49 24.67 1.33
C ARG A 305 5.96 24.76 1.35
N ARG A 306 5.38 25.28 2.43
CA ARG A 306 3.94 25.55 2.54
C ARG A 306 3.52 26.91 1.94
N VAL A 307 4.49 27.76 1.57
CA VAL A 307 4.26 29.09 0.98
C VAL A 307 4.29 29.03 -0.53
#